data_56adb7fa46663a020add277894f3b6f6
#
_entry.id   56adb7fa46663a020add277894f3b6f6
#
_cell.length_a   1.000
_cell.length_b   1.000
_cell.length_c   1.000
_cell.angle_alpha   90.00
_cell.angle_beta   90.00
_cell.angle_gamma   90.00
#
_symmetry.space_group_name_H-M   'P 1'
#
loop_
_entity.id
_entity.type
_entity.pdbx_description
1 polymer ?
#
loop_
_entity_poly.entity_id
_entity_poly.type
_entity_poly.pdbx_seq_one_letter_code
_entity_poly.pdbx_strand_id
1 'polypeptide(L)' 'MTFTDKQMFEAIEANVDVKDCFRKITDACKQLKSKTGCPNDDVDRFLEFVMGKWSD' A
#
# COMPACT_ATOMS: atom_id res chain seq x y z
N MET A 1 -14.17 9.51 11.01
CA MET A 1 -15.01 8.58 10.23
C MET A 1 -14.15 7.45 9.72
N THR A 2 -14.64 6.22 9.83
CA THR A 2 -13.87 5.02 9.47
C THR A 2 -14.50 4.34 8.26
N PHE A 3 -13.69 4.02 7.27
CA PHE A 3 -14.15 3.21 6.15
C PHE A 3 -14.22 1.74 6.55
N THR A 4 -15.30 1.06 6.16
CA THR A 4 -15.32 -0.40 6.19
C THR A 4 -14.40 -0.92 5.07
N ASP A 5 -14.05 -2.20 5.12
CA ASP A 5 -13.25 -2.81 4.05
C ASP A 5 -13.94 -2.67 2.70
N LYS A 6 -15.26 -2.87 2.67
CA LYS A 6 -16.03 -2.72 1.44
C LYS A 6 -15.96 -1.29 0.89
N GLN A 7 -16.11 -0.30 1.77
CA GLN A 7 -16.02 1.11 1.36
C GLN A 7 -14.63 1.45 0.83
N MET A 8 -13.59 0.90 1.46
CA MET A 8 -12.21 1.12 1.00
C MET A 8 -11.99 0.52 -0.38
N PHE A 9 -12.44 -0.70 -0.62
CA PHE A 9 -12.35 -1.32 -1.95
C PHE A 9 -13.12 -0.53 -3.00
N GLU A 10 -14.32 -0.06 -2.67
CA GLU A 10 -15.10 0.76 -3.58
C GLU A 10 -14.38 2.07 -3.91
N ALA A 11 -13.75 2.71 -2.92
CA ALA A 11 -13.00 3.93 -3.13
C ALA A 11 -11.79 3.69 -4.04
N ILE A 12 -11.07 2.59 -3.85
CA ILE A 12 -9.93 2.23 -4.70
C ILE A 12 -10.38 2.07 -6.16
N GLU A 13 -11.55 1.50 -6.39
CA GLU A 13 -12.04 1.27 -7.76
C GLU A 13 -12.67 2.51 -8.39
N ALA A 14 -13.37 3.33 -7.61
CA ALA A 14 -14.19 4.41 -8.12
C ALA A 14 -13.57 5.80 -8.01
N ASN A 15 -12.71 6.02 -7.02
CA ASN A 15 -12.10 7.32 -6.78
C ASN A 15 -10.71 7.38 -7.41
N VAL A 16 -10.52 8.28 -8.37
CA VAL A 16 -9.27 8.39 -9.12
C VAL A 16 -8.07 8.67 -8.20
N ASP A 17 -8.24 9.54 -7.22
CA ASP A 17 -7.15 9.91 -6.31
C ASP A 17 -6.77 8.76 -5.40
N VAL A 18 -7.75 8.03 -4.87
CA VAL A 18 -7.50 6.86 -4.02
C VAL A 18 -6.85 5.75 -4.83
N LYS A 19 -7.33 5.52 -6.03
CA LYS A 19 -6.75 4.53 -6.95
C LYS A 19 -5.29 4.87 -7.27
N ASP A 20 -4.99 6.13 -7.49
CA ASP A 20 -3.62 6.58 -7.76
C ASP A 20 -2.71 6.33 -6.57
N CYS A 21 -3.16 6.64 -5.36
CA CYS A 21 -2.41 6.35 -4.14
C CYS A 21 -2.14 4.86 -3.99
N PHE A 22 -3.16 4.04 -4.21
CA PHE A 22 -3.02 2.58 -4.13
C PHE A 22 -1.97 2.08 -5.12
N ARG A 23 -2.04 2.57 -6.35
CA ARG A 23 -1.09 2.17 -7.40
C ARG A 23 0.34 2.58 -7.06
N LYS A 24 0.54 3.78 -6.54
CA LYS A 24 1.87 4.27 -6.16
C LYS A 24 2.48 3.41 -5.06
N ILE A 25 1.69 3.04 -4.07
CA ILE A 25 2.16 2.18 -2.97
C ILE A 25 2.49 0.78 -3.52
N THR A 26 1.64 0.24 -4.38
CA THR A 26 1.87 -1.06 -4.99
C THR A 26 3.14 -1.05 -5.84
N ASP A 27 3.34 -0.01 -6.63
CA ASP A 27 4.54 0.13 -7.46
C ASP A 27 5.80 0.25 -6.61
N ALA A 28 5.73 0.97 -5.49
CA ALA A 28 6.85 1.07 -4.56
C ALA A 28 7.25 -0.30 -4.01
N CYS A 29 6.27 -1.14 -3.66
CA CYS A 29 6.53 -2.51 -3.21
C CYS A 29 7.20 -3.34 -4.29
N LYS A 30 6.74 -3.23 -5.53
CA LYS A 30 7.35 -3.94 -6.66
C LYS A 30 8.79 -3.49 -6.90
N GLN A 31 9.05 -2.20 -6.78
CA GLN A 31 10.39 -1.66 -6.92
C GLN A 31 11.32 -2.17 -5.81
N LEU A 32 10.82 -2.24 -4.58
CA LEU A 32 11.60 -2.79 -3.47
C LEU A 32 12.03 -4.22 -3.77
N LYS A 33 11.11 -5.06 -4.21
CA LYS A 33 11.43 -6.44 -4.59
C LYS A 33 12.45 -6.50 -5.72
N SER A 34 12.28 -5.67 -6.74
CA SER A 34 13.15 -5.65 -7.90
C SER A 34 14.57 -5.24 -7.54
N LYS A 35 14.73 -4.24 -6.67
CA LYS A 35 16.03 -3.70 -6.30
C LYS A 35 16.79 -4.55 -5.29
N THR A 36 16.07 -5.25 -4.41
CA THR A 36 16.69 -6.00 -3.32
C THR A 36 16.61 -7.51 -3.51
N GLY A 37 15.68 -7.99 -4.35
CA GLY A 37 15.43 -9.42 -4.51
C GLY A 37 14.77 -10.06 -3.30
N CYS A 38 14.18 -9.27 -2.39
CA CYS A 38 13.60 -9.81 -1.17
C CYS A 38 12.29 -10.56 -1.43
N PRO A 39 11.92 -11.53 -0.56
CA PRO A 39 10.65 -12.24 -0.68
C PRO A 39 9.46 -11.37 -0.27
N ASN A 40 8.25 -11.84 -0.58
CA ASN A 40 7.02 -11.11 -0.24
C ASN A 40 6.89 -10.84 1.26
N ASP A 41 7.36 -11.74 2.11
CA ASP A 41 7.31 -11.54 3.57
C ASP A 41 8.10 -10.31 3.99
N ASP A 42 9.21 -10.03 3.34
CA ASP A 42 10.01 -8.84 3.64
C ASP A 42 9.31 -7.57 3.17
N VAL A 43 8.58 -7.63 2.07
CA VAL A 43 7.76 -6.50 1.61
C VAL A 43 6.67 -6.19 2.63
N ASP A 44 6.02 -7.23 3.16
CA ASP A 44 4.99 -7.04 4.18
C ASP A 44 5.57 -6.39 5.43
N ARG A 45 6.77 -6.80 5.87
CA ARG A 45 7.45 -6.19 7.01
C ARG A 45 7.83 -4.74 6.71
N PHE A 46 8.26 -4.44 5.50
CA PHE A 46 8.54 -3.07 5.08
C PHE A 46 7.29 -2.21 5.20
N LEU A 47 6.13 -2.73 4.78
CA LEU A 47 4.87 -2.01 4.91
C LEU A 47 4.50 -1.76 6.36
N GLU A 48 4.82 -2.68 7.26
CA GLU A 48 4.60 -2.46 8.70
C GLU A 48 5.41 -1.29 9.22
N PHE A 49 6.66 -1.15 8.77
CA PHE A 49 7.48 0.01 9.13
C PHE A 49 6.88 1.31 8.60
N VAL A 50 6.36 1.30 7.38
CA VAL A 50 5.67 2.46 6.81
C VAL A 50 4.45 2.82 7.64
N MET A 51 3.67 1.82 8.06
CA MET A 51 2.50 2.02 8.91
C MET A 51 2.86 2.72 10.22
N GLY A 52 3.97 2.33 10.85
CA GLY A 52 4.44 2.97 12.07
C GLY A 52 4.90 4.40 11.86
N LYS A 53 5.42 4.73 10.70
CA LYS A 53 5.95 6.08 10.43
C LYS A 53 4.87 7.09 10.11
N TRP A 54 3.95 6.77 9.22
CA TRP A 54 2.96 7.76 8.81
C TRP A 54 1.91 8.00 9.90
N SER A 55 1.70 7.04 10.78
CA SER A 55 0.67 7.15 11.83
C SER A 55 1.17 7.80 13.11
N ASP A 56 2.44 8.12 13.21
CA ASP A 56 3.02 8.78 14.38
C ASP A 56 2.63 10.26 14.44
#